data_7e95cbf9e9b4d4a27b7f56e810b28882
#
_entry.id   7e95cbf9e9b4d4a27b7f56e810b28882
#
_cell.length_a   1.000
_cell.length_b   1.000
_cell.length_c   1.000
_cell.angle_alpha   90.00
_cell.angle_beta   90.00
_cell.angle_gamma   90.00
#
_symmetry.space_group_name_H-M   'P 1'
#
loop_
_entity.id
_entity.type
_entity.pdbx_description
1 polymer ?
#
loop_
_entity_poly.entity_id
_entity_poly.type
_entity_poly.pdbx_seq_one_letter_code
_entity_poly.pdbx_strand_id
1 'polypeptide(L)'
;MPAKQGPTFQSIMQDLKNKKFAPIYMLMGEESYYIDQVSGYIAEHVLSPEERDFNQTICFGSDVTAVQVADMARRYPMMAEYQVIIVKEAQNIRSLEALEKYLKNPVKSTILVWCHKNGKIDARKKAVGLAQAVGVVFESKKLRDYQLPDFIQSYLKERKVSIDPKACQIIADHIGADLSRLTSELDKVLISLPADNLSVTPEVVEKEIGVSKDFNAFELRNAIVQKDCFKANQIVKYFDNNPKAGSLYSFLPLLFSYFQSLMIVHYSPRKNTEQDIATALDLRNTWGAKDFVIGQKNYSARKTMEIISKIRDIDGKSKGLDNPNTGAGDLMKELIFFILH
;
A
#
# COMPACT_ATOMS: atom_id res chain seq x y z
N MET A 1 -1.78 -9.24 30.29
CA MET A 1 -2.84 -9.68 29.35
C MET A 1 -2.40 -9.23 27.97
N PRO A 2 -2.39 -10.09 26.94
CA PRO A 2 -2.10 -9.64 25.58
C PRO A 2 -3.14 -8.59 25.19
N ALA A 3 -2.68 -7.47 24.65
CA ALA A 3 -3.55 -6.42 24.15
C ALA A 3 -4.53 -7.05 23.14
N LYS A 4 -5.84 -6.87 23.32
CA LYS A 4 -6.84 -7.28 22.34
C LYS A 4 -6.44 -6.62 21.02
N GLN A 5 -6.03 -7.44 20.04
CA GLN A 5 -5.83 -6.94 18.68
C GLN A 5 -7.15 -6.31 18.24
N GLY A 6 -7.05 -5.06 17.80
CA GLY A 6 -8.21 -4.34 17.25
C GLY A 6 -8.79 -5.05 16.02
N PRO A 7 -9.98 -4.66 15.56
CA PRO A 7 -10.60 -5.28 14.40
C PRO A 7 -9.71 -5.12 13.15
N THR A 8 -9.59 -6.20 12.37
CA THR A 8 -8.88 -6.18 11.08
C THR A 8 -9.83 -5.79 9.96
N PHE A 9 -9.28 -5.31 8.82
CA PHE A 9 -10.10 -5.03 7.64
C PHE A 9 -10.95 -6.24 7.23
N GLN A 10 -10.35 -7.44 7.20
CA GLN A 10 -11.05 -8.67 6.84
C GLN A 10 -12.20 -8.98 7.81
N SER A 11 -11.98 -8.83 9.13
CA SER A 11 -13.04 -9.09 10.11
C SER A 11 -14.19 -8.09 9.99
N ILE A 12 -13.90 -6.81 9.72
CA ILE A 12 -14.92 -5.79 9.48
C ILE A 12 -15.74 -6.12 8.25
N MET A 13 -15.08 -6.44 7.12
CA MET A 13 -15.77 -6.79 5.88
C MET A 13 -16.60 -8.07 6.02
N GLN A 14 -16.14 -9.04 6.78
CA GLN A 14 -16.89 -10.25 7.08
C GLN A 14 -18.16 -9.96 7.90
N ASP A 15 -18.06 -9.13 8.93
CA ASP A 15 -19.22 -8.72 9.73
C ASP A 15 -20.24 -7.95 8.88
N LEU A 16 -19.79 -7.02 8.03
CA LEU A 16 -20.65 -6.29 7.11
C LEU A 16 -21.36 -7.20 6.11
N LYS A 17 -20.65 -8.16 5.51
CA LYS A 17 -21.25 -9.17 4.60
C LYS A 17 -22.29 -10.05 5.31
N ASN A 18 -22.09 -10.29 6.59
CA ASN A 18 -23.04 -11.02 7.45
C ASN A 18 -24.16 -10.13 8.03
N LYS A 19 -24.29 -8.89 7.55
CA LYS A 19 -25.28 -7.90 8.03
C LYS A 19 -25.20 -7.60 9.53
N LYS A 20 -23.99 -7.71 10.10
CA LYS A 20 -23.72 -7.32 11.49
C LYS A 20 -23.19 -5.90 11.51
N PHE A 21 -24.09 -4.95 11.68
CA PHE A 21 -23.75 -3.54 11.65
C PHE A 21 -23.53 -2.99 13.06
N ALA A 22 -22.50 -2.16 13.21
CA ALA A 22 -22.22 -1.41 14.43
C ALA A 22 -22.75 0.03 14.34
N PRO A 23 -23.15 0.64 15.45
CA PRO A 23 -23.66 2.03 15.46
C PRO A 23 -22.63 3.07 15.02
N ILE A 24 -21.34 2.76 15.17
CA ILE A 24 -20.24 3.62 14.73
C ILE A 24 -19.10 2.82 14.12
N TYR A 25 -18.58 3.31 13.01
CA TYR A 25 -17.32 2.91 12.40
C TYR A 25 -16.38 4.11 12.39
N MET A 26 -15.44 4.17 13.34
CA MET A 26 -14.39 5.17 13.38
C MET A 26 -13.18 4.62 12.63
N LEU A 27 -13.09 4.97 11.36
CA LEU A 27 -12.05 4.50 10.44
C LEU A 27 -10.97 5.58 10.34
N MET A 28 -9.72 5.25 10.64
CA MET A 28 -8.64 6.22 10.62
C MET A 28 -7.34 5.58 10.14
N GLY A 29 -6.39 6.36 9.65
CA GLY A 29 -5.06 5.87 9.29
C GLY A 29 -4.47 6.50 8.03
N GLU A 30 -3.26 6.03 7.70
CA GLU A 30 -2.49 6.51 6.56
C GLU A 30 -2.91 5.84 5.24
N GLU A 31 -3.50 4.63 5.31
CA GLU A 31 -3.95 3.89 4.13
C GLU A 31 -5.43 4.15 3.87
N SER A 32 -5.69 5.06 2.95
CA SER A 32 -7.06 5.49 2.60
C SER A 32 -7.88 4.39 1.93
N TYR A 33 -7.23 3.47 1.22
CA TYR A 33 -7.90 2.40 0.48
C TYR A 33 -8.86 1.59 1.36
N TYR A 34 -8.41 1.11 2.52
CA TYR A 34 -9.25 0.30 3.40
C TYR A 34 -10.39 1.11 4.01
N ILE A 35 -10.18 2.40 4.29
CA ILE A 35 -11.22 3.31 4.78
C ILE A 35 -12.31 3.47 3.72
N ASP A 36 -11.91 3.66 2.45
CA ASP A 36 -12.83 3.81 1.32
C ASP A 36 -13.57 2.51 1.03
N GLN A 37 -12.93 1.35 1.12
CA GLN A 37 -13.59 0.06 0.93
C GLN A 37 -14.68 -0.20 1.98
N VAL A 38 -14.41 0.05 3.26
CA VAL A 38 -15.39 -0.14 4.32
C VAL A 38 -16.56 0.85 4.18
N SER A 39 -16.24 2.14 4.00
CA SER A 39 -17.27 3.18 3.88
C SER A 39 -18.10 3.04 2.60
N GLY A 40 -17.48 2.64 1.49
CA GLY A 40 -18.15 2.36 0.23
C GLY A 40 -19.10 1.15 0.34
N TYR A 41 -18.62 0.06 0.95
CA TYR A 41 -19.46 -1.10 1.18
C TYR A 41 -20.72 -0.77 2.01
N ILE A 42 -20.56 0.01 3.09
CA ILE A 42 -21.68 0.46 3.92
C ILE A 42 -22.66 1.31 3.09
N ALA A 43 -22.14 2.25 2.28
CA ALA A 43 -22.94 3.12 1.43
C ALA A 43 -23.80 2.32 0.42
N GLU A 44 -23.27 1.21 -0.08
CA GLU A 44 -23.90 0.46 -1.17
C GLU A 44 -24.76 -0.71 -0.71
N HIS A 45 -24.55 -1.24 0.51
CA HIS A 45 -25.16 -2.53 0.88
C HIS A 45 -26.02 -2.50 2.15
N VAL A 46 -26.05 -1.39 2.91
CA VAL A 46 -26.87 -1.30 4.12
C VAL A 46 -28.32 -0.98 3.77
N LEU A 47 -28.53 -0.04 2.86
CA LEU A 47 -29.82 0.45 2.43
C LEU A 47 -30.13 0.01 1.00
N SER A 48 -31.40 -0.26 0.71
CA SER A 48 -31.85 -0.45 -0.66
C SER A 48 -31.72 0.86 -1.47
N PRO A 49 -31.70 0.83 -2.80
CA PRO A 49 -31.64 2.05 -3.60
C PRO A 49 -32.71 3.08 -3.25
N GLU A 50 -33.94 2.63 -2.98
CA GLU A 50 -35.06 3.49 -2.64
C GLU A 50 -34.94 4.11 -1.25
N GLU A 51 -34.35 3.38 -0.28
CA GLU A 51 -34.15 3.86 1.07
C GLU A 51 -33.03 4.89 1.18
N ARG A 52 -32.03 4.86 0.26
CA ARG A 52 -30.87 5.75 0.29
C ARG A 52 -31.25 7.22 0.14
N ASP A 53 -32.22 7.54 -0.69
CA ASP A 53 -32.62 8.91 -0.97
C ASP A 53 -33.07 9.65 0.31
N PHE A 54 -33.64 8.91 1.28
CA PHE A 54 -34.16 9.49 2.52
C PHE A 54 -33.30 9.19 3.75
N ASN A 55 -32.52 8.12 3.74
CA ASN A 55 -31.85 7.61 4.92
C ASN A 55 -30.30 7.58 4.80
N GLN A 56 -29.73 8.02 3.67
CA GLN A 56 -28.30 8.11 3.51
C GLN A 56 -27.83 9.56 3.41
N THR A 57 -26.86 9.93 4.24
CA THR A 57 -26.21 11.23 4.17
C THR A 57 -24.70 11.04 4.03
N ILE A 58 -24.12 11.57 2.96
CA ILE A 58 -22.68 11.63 2.77
C ILE A 58 -22.28 13.09 2.82
N CYS A 59 -21.39 13.44 3.76
CA CYS A 59 -20.90 14.81 3.93
C CYS A 59 -19.38 14.82 4.09
N PHE A 60 -18.77 15.99 3.89
CA PHE A 60 -17.34 16.18 4.08
C PHE A 60 -17.07 16.94 5.37
N GLY A 61 -15.98 16.60 6.06
CA GLY A 61 -15.60 17.25 7.31
C GLY A 61 -15.26 18.74 7.18
N SER A 62 -15.04 19.26 5.97
CA SER A 62 -14.94 20.69 5.67
C SER A 62 -16.28 21.43 5.76
N ASP A 63 -17.38 20.73 5.48
CA ASP A 63 -18.70 21.33 5.25
C ASP A 63 -19.61 21.20 6.47
N VAL A 64 -19.21 20.35 7.44
CA VAL A 64 -20.02 20.07 8.62
C VAL A 64 -19.19 20.16 9.91
N THR A 65 -19.89 20.42 11.01
CA THR A 65 -19.34 20.37 12.37
C THR A 65 -19.74 19.07 13.07
N ALA A 66 -19.01 18.67 14.11
CA ALA A 66 -19.39 17.51 14.92
C ALA A 66 -20.77 17.66 15.58
N VAL A 67 -21.24 18.90 15.82
CA VAL A 67 -22.60 19.18 16.34
C VAL A 67 -23.63 18.77 15.29
N GLN A 68 -23.48 19.26 14.05
CA GLN A 68 -24.40 18.91 12.95
C GLN A 68 -24.42 17.41 12.68
N VAL A 69 -23.26 16.75 12.68
CA VAL A 69 -23.18 15.28 12.52
C VAL A 69 -23.90 14.56 13.65
N ALA A 70 -23.69 14.97 14.90
CA ALA A 70 -24.39 14.38 16.06
C ALA A 70 -25.89 14.60 16.01
N ASP A 71 -26.36 15.75 15.53
CA ASP A 71 -27.79 16.06 15.39
C ASP A 71 -28.42 15.26 14.26
N MET A 72 -27.73 15.08 13.12
CA MET A 72 -28.18 14.17 12.07
C MET A 72 -28.25 12.72 12.60
N ALA A 73 -27.24 12.29 13.35
CA ALA A 73 -27.15 10.93 13.87
C ALA A 73 -28.25 10.59 14.93
N ARG A 74 -28.88 11.58 15.52
CA ARG A 74 -29.99 11.41 16.47
C ARG A 74 -31.35 11.25 15.82
N ARG A 75 -31.45 11.50 14.51
CA ARG A 75 -32.71 11.33 13.78
C ARG A 75 -33.03 9.85 13.63
N TYR A 76 -34.29 9.53 13.45
CA TYR A 76 -34.72 8.17 13.13
C TYR A 76 -34.86 7.99 11.62
N PRO A 77 -34.58 6.77 11.11
CA PRO A 77 -34.77 6.47 9.69
C PRO A 77 -36.24 6.61 9.28
N MET A 78 -36.44 6.97 8.01
CA MET A 78 -37.77 7.07 7.41
C MET A 78 -38.08 5.79 6.64
N MET A 79 -39.03 5.01 7.12
CA MET A 79 -39.51 3.75 6.47
C MET A 79 -38.35 2.74 6.17
N ALA A 80 -37.27 2.76 6.96
CA ALA A 80 -36.12 1.86 6.84
C ALA A 80 -35.67 1.41 8.23
N GLU A 81 -34.89 0.33 8.28
CA GLU A 81 -34.32 -0.18 9.54
C GLU A 81 -33.18 0.72 10.05
N TYR A 82 -32.39 1.23 9.10
CA TYR A 82 -31.22 2.06 9.41
C TYR A 82 -31.24 3.39 8.69
N GLN A 83 -30.60 4.41 9.31
CA GLN A 83 -30.05 5.53 8.57
C GLN A 83 -28.51 5.42 8.56
N VAL A 84 -27.89 5.84 7.45
CA VAL A 84 -26.45 5.80 7.24
C VAL A 84 -25.90 7.21 7.10
N ILE A 85 -24.93 7.58 7.92
CA ILE A 85 -24.25 8.86 7.83
C ILE A 85 -22.77 8.61 7.63
N ILE A 86 -22.22 9.09 6.53
CA ILE A 86 -20.80 8.94 6.19
C ILE A 86 -20.13 10.30 6.17
N VAL A 87 -19.21 10.51 7.09
CA VAL A 87 -18.40 11.75 7.17
C VAL A 87 -17.06 11.47 6.52
N LYS A 88 -16.89 11.91 5.27
CA LYS A 88 -15.62 11.86 4.55
C LYS A 88 -14.69 12.99 5.01
N GLU A 89 -13.38 12.79 4.95
CA GLU A 89 -12.37 13.78 5.34
C GLU A 89 -12.61 14.36 6.75
N ALA A 90 -13.01 13.49 7.68
CA ALA A 90 -13.38 13.85 9.04
C ALA A 90 -12.22 14.49 9.86
N GLN A 91 -10.96 14.39 9.39
CA GLN A 91 -9.82 15.11 9.98
C GLN A 91 -9.97 16.65 9.93
N ASN A 92 -10.82 17.16 9.05
CA ASN A 92 -11.08 18.61 8.95
C ASN A 92 -12.01 19.12 10.07
N ILE A 93 -12.67 18.24 10.82
CA ILE A 93 -13.51 18.61 11.96
C ILE A 93 -12.62 18.83 13.20
N ARG A 94 -12.57 20.07 13.67
CA ARG A 94 -11.65 20.50 14.74
C ARG A 94 -11.99 19.94 16.12
N SER A 95 -13.27 19.90 16.50
CA SER A 95 -13.71 19.48 17.83
C SER A 95 -14.57 18.22 17.78
N LEU A 96 -14.29 17.26 18.66
CA LEU A 96 -15.04 16.01 18.79
C LEU A 96 -16.01 15.97 19.98
N GLU A 97 -16.17 17.07 20.72
CA GLU A 97 -16.98 17.09 21.95
C GLU A 97 -18.45 16.70 21.74
N ALA A 98 -19.07 17.16 20.66
CA ALA A 98 -20.44 16.81 20.32
C ALA A 98 -20.55 15.31 19.95
N LEU A 99 -19.55 14.78 19.24
CA LEU A 99 -19.45 13.36 18.93
C LEU A 99 -19.31 12.53 20.22
N GLU A 100 -18.50 12.97 21.18
CA GLU A 100 -18.35 12.31 22.47
C GLU A 100 -19.67 12.23 23.24
N LYS A 101 -20.47 13.31 23.19
CA LYS A 101 -21.81 13.35 23.82
C LYS A 101 -22.78 12.37 23.14
N TYR A 102 -22.72 12.25 21.80
CA TYR A 102 -23.52 11.31 21.03
C TYR A 102 -23.12 9.85 21.33
N LEU A 103 -21.82 9.54 21.33
CA LEU A 103 -21.29 8.20 21.53
C LEU A 103 -21.56 7.60 22.93
N LYS A 104 -21.94 8.40 23.92
CA LYS A 104 -22.38 7.88 25.23
C LYS A 104 -23.70 7.11 25.15
N ASN A 105 -24.57 7.48 24.22
CA ASN A 105 -25.84 6.82 23.99
C ASN A 105 -26.22 6.96 22.51
N PRO A 106 -25.56 6.18 21.61
CA PRO A 106 -25.82 6.26 20.18
C PRO A 106 -27.18 5.64 19.85
N VAL A 107 -27.82 6.18 18.82
CA VAL A 107 -29.08 5.63 18.28
C VAL A 107 -28.78 4.33 17.57
N LYS A 108 -29.42 3.24 17.95
CA LYS A 108 -29.15 1.88 17.40
C LYS A 108 -29.52 1.72 15.93
N SER A 109 -30.48 2.49 15.44
CA SER A 109 -30.87 2.53 14.03
C SER A 109 -30.02 3.48 13.19
N THR A 110 -28.95 4.07 13.75
CA THR A 110 -28.00 4.91 13.01
C THR A 110 -26.68 4.20 12.86
N ILE A 111 -26.17 4.16 11.64
CA ILE A 111 -24.80 3.72 11.32
C ILE A 111 -24.01 4.97 10.95
N LEU A 112 -23.17 5.42 11.87
CA LEU A 112 -22.29 6.55 11.66
C LEU A 112 -20.89 6.09 11.25
N VAL A 113 -20.43 6.49 10.06
CA VAL A 113 -19.11 6.19 9.53
C VAL A 113 -18.26 7.45 9.55
N TRP A 114 -17.21 7.44 10.36
CA TRP A 114 -16.28 8.54 10.53
C TRP A 114 -14.96 8.23 9.83
N CYS A 115 -14.71 8.80 8.64
CA CYS A 115 -13.55 8.55 7.83
C CYS A 115 -12.48 9.62 8.06
N HIS A 116 -11.48 9.31 8.90
CA HIS A 116 -10.35 10.18 9.22
C HIS A 116 -9.11 9.72 8.44
N LYS A 117 -8.84 10.34 7.31
CA LYS A 117 -7.73 9.96 6.41
C LYS A 117 -6.43 10.71 6.74
N ASN A 118 -5.31 10.17 6.23
CA ASN A 118 -3.97 10.77 6.33
C ASN A 118 -3.50 11.03 7.77
N GLY A 119 -3.89 10.18 8.70
CA GLY A 119 -3.50 10.29 10.09
C GLY A 119 -4.43 9.52 11.01
N LYS A 120 -4.24 9.71 12.31
CA LYS A 120 -5.07 9.06 13.33
C LYS A 120 -5.45 10.02 14.44
N ILE A 121 -6.60 9.77 15.04
CA ILE A 121 -7.02 10.42 16.27
C ILE A 121 -6.22 9.78 17.41
N ASP A 122 -5.66 10.62 18.30
CA ASP A 122 -4.94 10.12 19.48
C ASP A 122 -5.83 9.16 20.29
N ALA A 123 -5.34 7.94 20.50
CA ALA A 123 -6.08 6.89 21.21
C ALA A 123 -6.48 7.28 22.66
N ARG A 124 -5.80 8.28 23.24
CA ARG A 124 -6.12 8.84 24.56
C ARG A 124 -7.35 9.76 24.54
N LYS A 125 -7.79 10.22 23.35
CA LYS A 125 -8.99 11.04 23.26
C LYS A 125 -10.23 10.23 23.65
N LYS A 126 -11.07 10.84 24.46
CA LYS A 126 -12.30 10.23 24.99
C LYS A 126 -13.25 9.73 23.90
N ALA A 127 -13.30 10.42 22.76
CA ALA A 127 -14.08 10.01 21.59
C ALA A 127 -13.69 8.60 21.09
N VAL A 128 -12.39 8.28 21.05
CA VAL A 128 -11.90 6.96 20.60
C VAL A 128 -12.32 5.86 21.56
N GLY A 129 -12.15 6.07 22.88
CA GLY A 129 -12.58 5.10 23.89
C GLY A 129 -14.09 4.86 23.90
N LEU A 130 -14.90 5.92 23.72
CA LEU A 130 -16.34 5.81 23.59
C LEU A 130 -16.75 5.08 22.32
N ALA A 131 -16.13 5.40 21.18
CA ALA A 131 -16.40 4.70 19.91
C ALA A 131 -16.04 3.21 20.00
N GLN A 132 -14.93 2.88 20.69
CA GLN A 132 -14.50 1.48 20.88
C GLN A 132 -15.46 0.68 21.78
N ALA A 133 -16.13 1.34 22.72
CA ALA A 133 -17.11 0.70 23.62
C ALA A 133 -18.43 0.34 22.92
N VAL A 134 -18.83 1.10 21.89
CA VAL A 134 -20.14 0.96 21.25
C VAL A 134 -20.07 0.56 19.76
N GLY A 135 -18.88 0.47 19.18
CA GLY A 135 -18.74 0.18 17.75
C GLY A 135 -17.35 -0.27 17.37
N VAL A 136 -16.96 0.05 16.15
CA VAL A 136 -15.71 -0.36 15.51
C VAL A 136 -14.75 0.82 15.44
N VAL A 137 -13.54 0.66 15.97
CA VAL A 137 -12.43 1.59 15.77
C VAL A 137 -11.35 0.83 14.98
N PHE A 138 -11.05 1.29 13.78
CA PHE A 138 -10.09 0.67 12.88
C PHE A 138 -8.98 1.63 12.51
N GLU A 139 -7.73 1.22 12.74
CA GLU A 139 -6.54 1.95 12.30
C GLU A 139 -5.96 1.29 11.05
N SER A 140 -6.07 1.95 9.93
CA SER A 140 -5.54 1.54 8.64
C SER A 140 -4.08 1.94 8.52
N LYS A 141 -3.18 0.97 8.45
CA LYS A 141 -1.73 1.19 8.32
C LYS A 141 -1.30 1.00 6.87
N LYS A 142 -0.39 1.86 6.43
CA LYS A 142 0.23 1.73 5.12
C LYS A 142 1.00 0.42 5.01
N LEU A 143 0.83 -0.29 3.90
CA LEU A 143 1.60 -1.50 3.63
C LEU A 143 3.05 -1.13 3.34
N ARG A 144 3.96 -1.98 3.78
CA ARG A 144 5.37 -1.92 3.39
C ARG A 144 5.56 -2.70 2.08
N ASP A 145 6.57 -2.35 1.30
CA ASP A 145 6.82 -2.92 -0.02
C ASP A 145 6.85 -4.46 -0.01
N TYR A 146 7.46 -5.08 1.00
CA TYR A 146 7.52 -6.53 1.14
C TYR A 146 6.16 -7.21 1.38
N GLN A 147 5.11 -6.45 1.72
CA GLN A 147 3.74 -6.95 1.94
C GLN A 147 2.88 -6.88 0.67
N LEU A 148 3.34 -6.15 -0.35
CA LEU A 148 2.58 -5.97 -1.59
C LEU A 148 2.34 -7.27 -2.36
N PRO A 149 3.31 -8.20 -2.48
CA PRO A 149 3.05 -9.48 -3.15
C PRO A 149 1.94 -10.29 -2.48
N ASP A 150 1.90 -10.34 -1.14
CA ASP A 150 0.84 -11.03 -0.40
C ASP A 150 -0.52 -10.37 -0.61
N PHE A 151 -0.56 -9.03 -0.66
CA PHE A 151 -1.77 -8.27 -0.94
C PHE A 151 -2.29 -8.57 -2.36
N ILE A 152 -1.42 -8.51 -3.38
CA ILE A 152 -1.77 -8.78 -4.78
C ILE A 152 -2.35 -10.19 -4.94
N GLN A 153 -1.65 -11.18 -4.37
CA GLN A 153 -2.10 -12.57 -4.41
C GLN A 153 -3.45 -12.75 -3.73
N SER A 154 -3.66 -12.14 -2.56
CA SER A 154 -4.93 -12.21 -1.83
C SER A 154 -6.05 -11.54 -2.61
N TYR A 155 -5.80 -10.37 -3.20
CA TYR A 155 -6.75 -9.62 -4.01
C TYR A 155 -7.26 -10.40 -5.22
N LEU A 156 -6.34 -11.06 -5.95
CA LEU A 156 -6.66 -11.88 -7.11
C LEU A 156 -7.32 -13.20 -6.72
N LYS A 157 -6.88 -13.82 -5.63
CA LYS A 157 -7.45 -15.07 -5.10
C LYS A 157 -8.93 -14.94 -4.72
N GLU A 158 -9.31 -13.81 -4.11
CA GLU A 158 -10.72 -13.52 -3.81
C GLU A 158 -11.60 -13.49 -5.08
N ARG A 159 -10.99 -13.18 -6.23
CA ARG A 159 -11.61 -13.14 -7.56
C ARG A 159 -11.40 -14.43 -8.36
N LYS A 160 -10.83 -15.47 -7.72
CA LYS A 160 -10.53 -16.79 -8.31
C LYS A 160 -9.51 -16.74 -9.45
N VAL A 161 -8.61 -15.77 -9.44
CA VAL A 161 -7.54 -15.59 -10.42
C VAL A 161 -6.19 -15.94 -9.77
N SER A 162 -5.36 -16.67 -10.51
CA SER A 162 -3.98 -16.97 -10.14
C SER A 162 -3.02 -15.93 -10.71
N ILE A 163 -1.83 -15.82 -10.14
CA ILE A 163 -0.77 -14.95 -10.65
C ILE A 163 0.58 -15.65 -10.56
N ASP A 164 1.36 -15.49 -11.62
CA ASP A 164 2.76 -15.93 -11.65
C ASP A 164 3.58 -15.11 -10.64
N PRO A 165 4.52 -15.73 -9.89
CA PRO A 165 5.37 -15.02 -8.92
C PRO A 165 6.17 -13.86 -9.52
N LYS A 166 6.68 -14.01 -10.77
CA LYS A 166 7.39 -12.95 -11.47
C LYS A 166 6.45 -11.81 -11.84
N ALA A 167 5.26 -12.11 -12.35
CA ALA A 167 4.24 -11.11 -12.65
C ALA A 167 3.83 -10.31 -11.39
N CYS A 168 3.63 -11.00 -10.28
CA CYS A 168 3.32 -10.40 -8.98
C CYS A 168 4.40 -9.40 -8.54
N GLN A 169 5.67 -9.81 -8.66
CA GLN A 169 6.79 -8.95 -8.27
C GLN A 169 6.92 -7.72 -9.20
N ILE A 170 6.77 -7.91 -10.52
CA ILE A 170 6.79 -6.81 -11.50
C ILE A 170 5.72 -5.75 -11.15
N ILE A 171 4.50 -6.18 -10.84
CA ILE A 171 3.41 -5.27 -10.45
C ILE A 171 3.75 -4.54 -9.15
N ALA A 172 4.20 -5.27 -8.12
CA ALA A 172 4.55 -4.70 -6.82
C ALA A 172 5.64 -3.63 -6.95
N ASP A 173 6.71 -3.91 -7.69
CA ASP A 173 7.85 -3.01 -7.87
C ASP A 173 7.49 -1.78 -8.73
N HIS A 174 6.61 -1.96 -9.72
CA HIS A 174 6.23 -0.87 -10.62
C HIS A 174 5.26 0.13 -9.99
N ILE A 175 4.27 -0.37 -9.24
CA ILE A 175 3.20 0.47 -8.69
C ILE A 175 3.56 0.96 -7.29
N GLY A 176 4.22 0.11 -6.49
CA GLY A 176 4.54 0.41 -5.10
C GLY A 176 3.33 0.37 -4.17
N ALA A 177 3.46 1.01 -2.99
CA ALA A 177 2.50 0.92 -1.89
C ALA A 177 1.25 1.82 -2.05
N ASP A 178 0.92 2.29 -3.24
CA ASP A 178 -0.35 2.96 -3.53
C ASP A 178 -1.43 1.92 -3.84
N LEU A 179 -2.16 1.48 -2.81
CA LEU A 179 -3.16 0.42 -2.95
C LEU A 179 -4.33 0.80 -3.86
N SER A 180 -4.71 2.07 -3.92
CA SER A 180 -5.80 2.53 -4.80
C SER A 180 -5.40 2.39 -6.26
N ARG A 181 -4.19 2.81 -6.61
CA ARG A 181 -3.63 2.63 -7.94
C ARG A 181 -3.39 1.15 -8.25
N LEU A 182 -2.85 0.39 -7.28
CA LEU A 182 -2.56 -1.02 -7.43
C LEU A 182 -3.82 -1.82 -7.75
N THR A 183 -4.90 -1.62 -7.00
CA THR A 183 -6.17 -2.31 -7.24
C THR A 183 -6.83 -1.90 -8.55
N SER A 184 -6.75 -0.61 -8.93
CA SER A 184 -7.24 -0.13 -10.22
C SER A 184 -6.52 -0.79 -11.40
N GLU A 185 -5.20 -0.94 -11.33
CA GLU A 185 -4.43 -1.65 -12.37
C GLU A 185 -4.75 -3.16 -12.38
N LEU A 186 -4.92 -3.78 -11.20
CA LEU A 186 -5.34 -5.18 -11.12
C LEU A 186 -6.74 -5.39 -11.69
N ASP A 187 -7.69 -4.49 -11.42
CA ASP A 187 -9.04 -4.58 -11.98
C ASP A 187 -9.05 -4.44 -13.51
N LYS A 188 -8.19 -3.56 -14.07
CA LYS A 188 -7.99 -3.47 -15.51
C LYS A 188 -7.45 -4.77 -16.11
N VAL A 189 -6.49 -5.40 -15.45
CA VAL A 189 -5.98 -6.72 -15.85
C VAL A 189 -7.09 -7.77 -15.78
N LEU A 190 -7.88 -7.80 -14.71
CA LEU A 190 -8.98 -8.76 -14.55
C LEU A 190 -10.02 -8.67 -15.67
N ILE A 191 -10.35 -7.46 -16.11
CA ILE A 191 -11.31 -7.24 -17.21
C ILE A 191 -10.76 -7.78 -18.55
N SER A 192 -9.43 -7.76 -18.74
CA SER A 192 -8.79 -8.20 -19.99
C SER A 192 -8.54 -9.70 -20.05
N LEU A 193 -8.64 -10.43 -18.93
CA LEU A 193 -8.41 -11.87 -18.91
C LEU A 193 -9.51 -12.63 -19.65
N PRO A 194 -9.16 -13.62 -20.50
CA PRO A 194 -10.11 -14.49 -21.12
C PRO A 194 -10.76 -15.42 -20.08
N ALA A 195 -12.05 -15.73 -20.27
CA ALA A 195 -12.83 -16.50 -19.30
C ALA A 195 -12.30 -17.94 -19.07
N ASP A 196 -11.57 -18.49 -20.03
CA ASP A 196 -10.97 -19.82 -20.01
C ASP A 196 -9.56 -19.85 -19.39
N ASN A 197 -8.93 -18.70 -19.19
CA ASN A 197 -7.58 -18.60 -18.59
C ASN A 197 -7.49 -17.47 -17.56
N LEU A 198 -7.83 -17.79 -16.32
CA LEU A 198 -7.80 -16.85 -15.19
C LEU A 198 -6.42 -16.85 -14.51
N SER A 199 -5.36 -16.59 -15.30
CA SER A 199 -3.98 -16.50 -14.79
C SER A 199 -3.28 -15.24 -15.29
N VAL A 200 -2.73 -14.47 -14.37
CA VAL A 200 -1.93 -13.28 -14.68
C VAL A 200 -0.47 -13.68 -14.88
N THR A 201 0.00 -13.64 -16.13
CA THR A 201 1.38 -13.91 -16.51
C THR A 201 2.17 -12.61 -16.72
N PRO A 202 3.52 -12.66 -16.79
CA PRO A 202 4.33 -11.47 -17.13
C PRO A 202 3.94 -10.84 -18.48
N GLU A 203 3.51 -11.64 -19.47
CA GLU A 203 3.05 -11.16 -20.78
C GLU A 203 1.75 -10.36 -20.66
N VAL A 204 0.83 -10.79 -19.81
CA VAL A 204 -0.41 -10.06 -19.51
C VAL A 204 -0.10 -8.73 -18.83
N VAL A 205 0.84 -8.73 -17.87
CA VAL A 205 1.29 -7.51 -17.21
C VAL A 205 1.93 -6.53 -18.20
N GLU A 206 2.80 -7.02 -19.10
CA GLU A 206 3.42 -6.20 -20.13
C GLU A 206 2.38 -5.57 -21.06
N LYS A 207 1.40 -6.34 -21.49
CA LYS A 207 0.35 -5.88 -22.38
C LYS A 207 -0.60 -4.87 -21.72
N GLU A 208 -1.06 -5.14 -20.51
CA GLU A 208 -2.16 -4.39 -19.88
C GLU A 208 -1.67 -3.23 -18.99
N ILE A 209 -0.52 -3.39 -18.32
CA ILE A 209 0.07 -2.37 -17.43
C ILE A 209 1.16 -1.57 -18.15
N GLY A 210 1.73 -2.14 -19.22
CA GLY A 210 2.78 -1.49 -20.02
C GLY A 210 4.17 -1.59 -19.40
N VAL A 211 4.40 -2.56 -18.51
CA VAL A 211 5.70 -2.81 -17.90
C VAL A 211 6.37 -3.98 -18.59
N SER A 212 7.49 -3.73 -19.26
CA SER A 212 8.22 -4.79 -19.95
C SER A 212 8.62 -5.91 -18.98
N LYS A 213 8.35 -7.14 -19.38
CA LYS A 213 8.74 -8.34 -18.62
C LYS A 213 10.25 -8.57 -18.56
N ASP A 214 10.99 -8.03 -19.53
CA ASP A 214 12.43 -8.22 -19.69
C ASP A 214 13.25 -6.99 -19.31
N PHE A 215 12.65 -5.78 -19.43
CA PHE A 215 13.28 -4.49 -19.16
C PHE A 215 12.48 -3.70 -18.13
N ASN A 216 12.65 -4.05 -16.88
CA ASN A 216 12.00 -3.38 -15.73
C ASN A 216 13.00 -3.22 -14.58
N ALA A 217 12.61 -2.51 -13.54
CA ALA A 217 13.47 -2.25 -12.38
C ALA A 217 13.92 -3.53 -11.66
N PHE A 218 13.04 -4.55 -11.61
CA PHE A 218 13.35 -5.85 -11.02
C PHE A 218 14.45 -6.58 -11.81
N GLU A 219 14.33 -6.64 -13.14
CA GLU A 219 15.34 -7.24 -14.01
C GLU A 219 16.68 -6.49 -13.95
N LEU A 220 16.65 -5.14 -13.83
CA LEU A 220 17.86 -4.35 -13.59
C LEU A 220 18.53 -4.73 -12.28
N ARG A 221 17.78 -4.82 -11.19
CA ARG A 221 18.30 -5.25 -9.89
C ARG A 221 18.90 -6.66 -9.99
N ASN A 222 18.21 -7.59 -10.64
CA ASN A 222 18.72 -8.95 -10.81
C ASN A 222 20.03 -8.97 -11.61
N ALA A 223 20.11 -8.22 -12.70
CA ALA A 223 21.33 -8.09 -13.49
C ALA A 223 22.49 -7.52 -12.65
N ILE A 224 22.22 -6.54 -11.81
CA ILE A 224 23.20 -5.97 -10.87
C ILE A 224 23.63 -7.02 -9.85
N VAL A 225 22.69 -7.73 -9.22
CA VAL A 225 23.00 -8.79 -8.23
C VAL A 225 23.92 -9.83 -8.82
N GLN A 226 23.68 -10.25 -10.07
CA GLN A 226 24.47 -11.24 -10.80
C GLN A 226 25.78 -10.68 -11.41
N LYS A 227 25.98 -9.36 -11.35
CA LYS A 227 27.04 -8.63 -12.12
C LYS A 227 26.96 -8.87 -13.64
N ASP A 228 25.74 -9.06 -14.16
CA ASP A 228 25.52 -9.14 -15.61
C ASP A 228 25.54 -7.73 -16.21
N CYS A 229 26.77 -7.28 -16.54
CA CYS A 229 27.00 -5.96 -17.10
C CYS A 229 26.28 -5.76 -18.45
N PHE A 230 26.16 -6.82 -19.26
CA PHE A 230 25.52 -6.71 -20.56
C PHE A 230 24.03 -6.45 -20.43
N LYS A 231 23.33 -7.28 -19.64
CA LYS A 231 21.89 -7.13 -19.41
C LYS A 231 21.57 -5.82 -18.70
N ALA A 232 22.36 -5.45 -17.69
CA ALA A 232 22.16 -4.18 -16.98
C ALA A 232 22.23 -2.97 -17.94
N ASN A 233 23.25 -2.93 -18.82
CA ASN A 233 23.38 -1.86 -19.81
C ASN A 233 22.28 -1.88 -20.87
N GLN A 234 21.76 -3.05 -21.27
CA GLN A 234 20.60 -3.14 -22.17
C GLN A 234 19.36 -2.51 -21.54
N ILE A 235 19.11 -2.81 -20.25
CA ILE A 235 17.95 -2.26 -19.52
C ILE A 235 18.09 -0.75 -19.35
N VAL A 236 19.28 -0.25 -18.99
CA VAL A 236 19.55 1.19 -18.87
C VAL A 236 19.32 1.90 -20.20
N LYS A 237 19.81 1.34 -21.32
CA LYS A 237 19.57 1.89 -22.66
C LYS A 237 18.09 1.88 -23.04
N TYR A 238 17.36 0.84 -22.65
CA TYR A 238 15.91 0.77 -22.87
C TYR A 238 15.17 1.89 -22.12
N PHE A 239 15.51 2.15 -20.84
CA PHE A 239 14.91 3.23 -20.07
C PHE A 239 15.28 4.62 -20.60
N ASP A 240 16.52 4.80 -21.07
CA ASP A 240 16.96 6.07 -21.68
C ASP A 240 16.11 6.41 -22.93
N ASN A 241 15.79 5.37 -23.73
CA ASN A 241 14.94 5.51 -24.92
C ASN A 241 13.43 5.54 -24.61
N ASN A 242 13.01 5.05 -23.44
CA ASN A 242 11.62 4.91 -23.02
C ASN A 242 11.39 5.46 -21.61
N PRO A 243 11.44 6.78 -21.37
CA PRO A 243 11.37 7.37 -20.03
C PRO A 243 10.07 7.05 -19.27
N LYS A 244 9.01 6.65 -19.98
CA LYS A 244 7.73 6.22 -19.35
C LYS A 244 7.78 4.80 -18.80
N ALA A 245 8.64 3.93 -19.34
CA ALA A 245 8.76 2.53 -18.91
C ALA A 245 9.60 2.37 -17.63
N GLY A 246 10.47 3.34 -17.33
CA GLY A 246 11.29 3.37 -16.14
C GLY A 246 12.11 4.64 -16.06
N SER A 247 12.36 5.13 -14.88
CA SER A 247 13.13 6.34 -14.64
C SER A 247 14.13 6.13 -13.51
N LEU A 248 15.14 6.99 -13.44
CA LEU A 248 16.09 7.01 -12.32
C LEU A 248 15.35 7.01 -10.96
N TYR A 249 14.26 7.76 -10.86
CA TYR A 249 13.47 7.89 -9.62
C TYR A 249 12.74 6.60 -9.23
N SER A 250 12.41 5.73 -10.18
CA SER A 250 11.70 4.49 -9.90
C SER A 250 12.61 3.40 -9.32
N PHE A 251 13.89 3.36 -9.66
CA PHE A 251 14.78 2.31 -9.17
C PHE A 251 15.87 2.76 -8.18
N LEU A 252 16.09 4.06 -7.96
CA LEU A 252 16.95 4.50 -6.86
C LEU A 252 16.50 3.93 -5.49
N PRO A 253 15.21 4.01 -5.10
CA PRO A 253 14.75 3.41 -3.86
C PRO A 253 14.93 1.89 -3.81
N LEU A 254 14.71 1.19 -4.92
CA LEU A 254 14.87 -0.26 -5.04
C LEU A 254 16.34 -0.67 -4.83
N LEU A 255 17.27 0.01 -5.49
CA LEU A 255 18.70 -0.24 -5.34
C LEU A 255 19.18 0.11 -3.92
N PHE A 256 18.73 1.24 -3.38
CA PHE A 256 19.07 1.63 -2.01
C PHE A 256 18.61 0.57 -1.00
N SER A 257 17.36 0.13 -1.09
CA SER A 257 16.81 -0.91 -0.20
C SER A 257 17.61 -2.22 -0.31
N TYR A 258 17.97 -2.64 -1.52
CA TYR A 258 18.76 -3.84 -1.71
C TYR A 258 20.16 -3.72 -1.07
N PHE A 259 20.91 -2.65 -1.36
CA PHE A 259 22.26 -2.49 -0.84
C PHE A 259 22.26 -2.18 0.67
N GLN A 260 21.25 -1.51 1.20
CA GLN A 260 21.04 -1.37 2.64
C GLN A 260 20.87 -2.71 3.33
N SER A 261 20.00 -3.57 2.77
CA SER A 261 19.80 -4.93 3.28
C SER A 261 21.08 -5.78 3.16
N LEU A 262 21.79 -5.67 2.05
CA LEU A 262 23.08 -6.35 1.87
C LEU A 262 24.13 -5.89 2.91
N MET A 263 24.12 -4.61 3.27
CA MET A 263 24.98 -4.09 4.35
C MET A 263 24.61 -4.72 5.70
N ILE A 264 23.32 -4.83 6.03
CA ILE A 264 22.88 -5.53 7.25
C ILE A 264 23.38 -6.96 7.25
N VAL A 265 23.28 -7.66 6.14
CA VAL A 265 23.78 -9.04 6.01
C VAL A 265 25.29 -9.11 6.21
N HIS A 266 26.09 -8.19 5.66
CA HIS A 266 27.55 -8.16 5.84
C HIS A 266 27.97 -8.03 7.31
N TYR A 267 27.21 -7.29 8.11
CA TYR A 267 27.50 -7.08 9.54
C TYR A 267 26.74 -8.01 10.47
N SER A 268 25.93 -8.90 9.92
CA SER A 268 25.22 -9.91 10.70
C SER A 268 26.19 -10.96 11.26
N PRO A 269 26.03 -11.41 12.52
CA PRO A 269 26.91 -12.42 13.12
C PRO A 269 26.76 -13.79 12.46
N ARG A 270 25.59 -14.08 11.88
CA ARG A 270 25.28 -15.28 11.09
C ARG A 270 24.81 -14.86 9.72
N LYS A 271 25.50 -15.28 8.66
CA LYS A 271 25.27 -14.83 7.29
C LYS A 271 25.65 -15.84 6.21
N ASN A 272 25.88 -17.10 6.60
CA ASN A 272 26.45 -18.09 5.68
C ASN A 272 25.35 -18.91 4.96
N THR A 273 24.15 -18.97 5.52
CA THR A 273 23.03 -19.71 4.94
C THR A 273 21.88 -18.79 4.57
N GLU A 274 21.05 -19.25 3.63
CA GLU A 274 19.81 -18.53 3.28
C GLU A 274 18.91 -18.30 4.51
N GLN A 275 18.89 -19.27 5.44
CA GLN A 275 18.11 -19.17 6.68
C GLN A 275 18.66 -18.10 7.62
N ASP A 276 19.98 -18.00 7.76
CA ASP A 276 20.61 -16.96 8.59
C ASP A 276 20.30 -15.56 8.05
N ILE A 277 20.39 -15.40 6.71
CA ILE A 277 20.09 -14.15 6.01
C ILE A 277 18.60 -13.80 6.14
N ALA A 278 17.71 -14.77 5.95
CA ALA A 278 16.28 -14.56 6.12
C ALA A 278 15.95 -14.09 7.54
N THR A 279 16.63 -14.66 8.55
CA THR A 279 16.48 -14.24 9.95
C THR A 279 17.03 -12.82 10.18
N ALA A 280 18.19 -12.52 9.63
CA ALA A 280 18.84 -11.21 9.80
C ALA A 280 18.03 -10.05 9.17
N LEU A 281 17.30 -10.34 8.09
CA LEU A 281 16.50 -9.37 7.35
C LEU A 281 15.00 -9.45 7.69
N ASP A 282 14.60 -10.30 8.65
CA ASP A 282 13.20 -10.55 9.03
C ASP A 282 12.32 -10.94 7.83
N LEU A 283 12.87 -11.80 6.94
CA LEU A 283 12.16 -12.30 5.78
C LEU A 283 11.25 -13.48 6.18
N ARG A 284 10.05 -13.53 5.61
CA ARG A 284 9.08 -14.62 5.87
C ARG A 284 9.51 -15.98 5.35
N ASN A 285 10.37 -16.00 4.34
CA ASN A 285 10.88 -17.23 3.73
C ASN A 285 12.32 -17.03 3.23
N THR A 286 12.98 -18.14 2.87
CA THR A 286 14.37 -18.13 2.40
C THR A 286 14.52 -17.76 0.91
N TRP A 287 13.43 -17.69 0.16
CA TRP A 287 13.50 -17.47 -1.29
C TRP A 287 14.15 -16.12 -1.64
N GLY A 288 13.77 -15.05 -0.93
CA GLY A 288 14.37 -13.73 -1.09
C GLY A 288 15.83 -13.63 -0.60
N ALA A 289 16.29 -14.59 0.21
CA ALA A 289 17.66 -14.59 0.73
C ALA A 289 18.72 -14.99 -0.31
N LYS A 290 18.33 -15.69 -1.39
CA LYS A 290 19.26 -16.15 -2.45
C LYS A 290 20.01 -15.00 -3.12
N ASP A 291 19.33 -13.90 -3.40
CA ASP A 291 19.93 -12.72 -4.01
C ASP A 291 21.02 -12.11 -3.12
N PHE A 292 20.85 -12.18 -1.81
CA PHE A 292 21.85 -11.68 -0.85
C PHE A 292 23.05 -12.61 -0.72
N VAL A 293 22.87 -13.94 -0.85
CA VAL A 293 24.01 -14.90 -0.94
C VAL A 293 24.89 -14.58 -2.14
N ILE A 294 24.27 -14.29 -3.29
CA ILE A 294 24.99 -13.91 -4.51
C ILE A 294 25.62 -12.53 -4.34
N GLY A 295 24.85 -11.57 -3.82
CA GLY A 295 25.30 -10.21 -3.59
C GLY A 295 26.53 -10.12 -2.68
N GLN A 296 26.59 -10.90 -1.60
CA GLN A 296 27.77 -10.96 -0.71
C GLN A 296 29.06 -11.41 -1.43
N LYS A 297 28.93 -12.30 -2.42
CA LYS A 297 30.07 -12.78 -3.22
C LYS A 297 30.53 -11.71 -4.20
N ASN A 298 29.60 -10.96 -4.77
CA ASN A 298 29.84 -9.98 -5.82
C ASN A 298 30.24 -8.61 -5.31
N TYR A 299 29.79 -8.25 -4.10
CA TYR A 299 30.01 -6.93 -3.50
C TYR A 299 30.54 -7.06 -2.08
N SER A 300 31.76 -6.58 -1.82
CA SER A 300 32.30 -6.51 -0.48
C SER A 300 31.53 -5.51 0.39
N ALA A 301 31.65 -5.60 1.72
CA ALA A 301 31.04 -4.62 2.64
C ALA A 301 31.48 -3.19 2.33
N ARG A 302 32.79 -2.98 2.00
CA ARG A 302 33.32 -1.69 1.60
C ARG A 302 32.67 -1.17 0.31
N LYS A 303 32.61 -2.01 -0.74
CA LYS A 303 31.96 -1.64 -2.02
C LYS A 303 30.49 -1.33 -1.82
N THR A 304 29.79 -2.12 -0.99
CA THR A 304 28.37 -1.88 -0.65
C THR A 304 28.18 -0.50 0.00
N MET A 305 29.05 -0.09 0.91
CA MET A 305 29.01 1.24 1.54
C MET A 305 29.28 2.37 0.51
N GLU A 306 30.24 2.16 -0.38
CA GLU A 306 30.56 3.11 -1.46
C GLU A 306 29.37 3.26 -2.43
N ILE A 307 28.67 2.15 -2.75
CA ILE A 307 27.46 2.16 -3.58
C ILE A 307 26.32 2.94 -2.90
N ILE A 308 26.08 2.71 -1.62
CA ILE A 308 25.06 3.45 -0.85
C ILE A 308 25.35 4.95 -0.88
N SER A 309 26.61 5.34 -0.68
CA SER A 309 27.03 6.74 -0.77
C SER A 309 26.82 7.31 -2.18
N LYS A 310 27.15 6.53 -3.23
CA LYS A 310 26.94 6.94 -4.62
C LYS A 310 25.47 7.10 -4.96
N ILE A 311 24.60 6.22 -4.47
CA ILE A 311 23.13 6.33 -4.65
C ILE A 311 22.64 7.64 -4.04
N ARG A 312 23.06 7.99 -2.83
CA ARG A 312 22.70 9.26 -2.18
C ARG A 312 23.17 10.47 -3.01
N ASP A 313 24.39 10.44 -3.53
CA ASP A 313 24.94 11.52 -4.34
C ASP A 313 24.17 11.70 -5.67
N ILE A 314 23.83 10.59 -6.32
CA ILE A 314 23.00 10.59 -7.54
C ILE A 314 21.57 11.09 -7.26
N ASP A 315 20.96 10.70 -6.13
CA ASP A 315 19.66 11.21 -5.71
C ASP A 315 19.71 12.73 -5.51
N GLY A 316 20.72 13.25 -4.83
CA GLY A 316 20.95 14.69 -4.68
C GLY A 316 21.11 15.40 -6.02
N LYS A 317 21.97 14.89 -6.90
CA LYS A 317 22.17 15.43 -8.26
C LYS A 317 20.89 15.41 -9.09
N SER A 318 20.08 14.37 -8.98
CA SER A 318 18.82 14.26 -9.69
C SER A 318 17.78 15.32 -9.29
N LYS A 319 17.93 15.86 -8.08
CA LYS A 319 17.10 16.94 -7.51
C LYS A 319 17.75 18.34 -7.69
N GLY A 320 18.84 18.43 -8.45
CA GLY A 320 19.53 19.69 -8.77
C GLY A 320 20.65 20.07 -7.82
N LEU A 321 21.01 19.23 -6.82
CA LEU A 321 22.13 19.52 -5.93
C LEU A 321 23.46 19.31 -6.69
N ASP A 322 24.27 20.36 -6.78
CA ASP A 322 25.56 20.36 -7.50
C ASP A 322 25.51 19.78 -8.93
N ASN A 323 24.35 19.89 -9.59
CA ASN A 323 24.14 19.37 -10.92
C ASN A 323 23.30 20.32 -11.80
N PRO A 324 23.90 21.27 -12.49
CA PRO A 324 23.16 22.19 -13.33
C PRO A 324 22.64 21.58 -14.66
N ASN A 325 23.28 20.50 -15.18
CA ASN A 325 23.06 20.12 -16.59
C ASN A 325 23.01 18.59 -16.89
N THR A 326 23.30 17.71 -15.93
CA THR A 326 23.32 16.25 -16.23
C THR A 326 21.91 15.66 -16.15
N GLY A 327 21.45 15.08 -17.25
CA GLY A 327 20.12 14.46 -17.31
C GLY A 327 20.01 13.16 -16.49
N ALA A 328 18.77 12.77 -16.18
CA ALA A 328 18.48 11.57 -15.40
C ALA A 328 19.02 10.28 -16.04
N GLY A 329 19.02 10.18 -17.38
CA GLY A 329 19.58 9.07 -18.13
C GLY A 329 21.10 8.91 -17.95
N ASP A 330 21.84 10.01 -17.96
CA ASP A 330 23.28 9.99 -17.79
C ASP A 330 23.67 9.73 -16.32
N LEU A 331 22.93 10.28 -15.36
CA LEU A 331 23.08 9.94 -13.95
C LEU A 331 22.83 8.44 -13.69
N MET A 332 21.88 7.85 -14.38
CA MET A 332 21.61 6.42 -14.32
C MET A 332 22.79 5.60 -14.85
N LYS A 333 23.32 5.95 -16.01
CA LYS A 333 24.49 5.28 -16.62
C LYS A 333 25.70 5.39 -15.68
N GLU A 334 25.94 6.58 -15.11
CA GLU A 334 27.02 6.81 -14.13
C GLU A 334 26.88 5.89 -12.92
N LEU A 335 25.67 5.79 -12.34
CA LEU A 335 25.41 4.94 -11.19
C LEU A 335 25.63 3.46 -11.50
N ILE A 336 25.06 2.96 -12.58
CA ILE A 336 25.14 1.55 -12.95
C ILE A 336 26.58 1.15 -13.29
N PHE A 337 27.31 2.02 -14.00
CA PHE A 337 28.73 1.82 -14.24
C PHE A 337 29.52 1.72 -12.92
N PHE A 338 29.30 2.64 -11.99
CA PHE A 338 29.97 2.61 -10.70
C PHE A 338 29.66 1.34 -9.87
N ILE A 339 28.44 0.85 -9.93
CA ILE A 339 28.04 -0.37 -9.20
C ILE A 339 28.72 -1.61 -9.76
N LEU A 340 28.78 -1.74 -11.08
CA LEU A 340 29.24 -2.96 -11.75
C LEU A 340 30.76 -3.08 -11.78
N HIS A 341 31.49 -1.97 -11.70
CA HIS A 341 32.96 -1.89 -11.72
C HIS A 341 33.51 -1.43 -10.37
#